data_44f942f4b2176a6346bed9a3959470a3
#
_entry.id   44f942f4b2176a6346bed9a3959470a3
#
_cell.length_a   1.000
_cell.length_b   1.000
_cell.length_c   1.000
_cell.angle_alpha   90.00
_cell.angle_beta   90.00
_cell.angle_gamma   90.00
#
_symmetry.space_group_name_H-M   'P 1'
#
loop_
_entity.id
_entity.type
_entity.pdbx_description
1 polymer ?
#
loop_
_entity_poly.entity_id
_entity_poly.type
_entity_poly.pdbx_seq_one_letter_code
_entity_poly.pdbx_strand_id
1 'polypeptide(L)'
;RLLENGANSSFVHQLADESVGMDELLISPLRLAPQASLPLPADLFGPARRNSTGLDLTVETMRAPLLAAYRTVQVPHVPVFDAKLVSGPLKTSVESYQKWSKTEVAERAAILRRTADALQAELPRLCALLVKEAFKTWGDAVSEVREAVDFLRYYAGEAERIMVPMVMPGPGLGITGELNELRLTARGPWVCISPWNFPLAIFVGQVAAALATGNTVLAKPAEQTSGV
;
A
#
# COMPACT_ATOMS: atom_id res chain seq x y z
N ARG A 1 1.18 16.09 -25.62
CA ARG A 1 1.83 16.32 -26.94
C ARG A 1 2.96 17.33 -26.88
N LEU A 2 2.81 18.49 -26.22
CA LEU A 2 3.91 19.48 -26.10
C LEU A 2 5.12 18.89 -25.35
N LEU A 3 4.90 18.09 -24.30
CA LEU A 3 5.96 17.42 -23.54
C LEU A 3 6.60 16.28 -24.35
N GLU A 4 5.83 15.55 -25.15
CA GLU A 4 6.34 14.51 -26.02
C GLU A 4 7.27 15.07 -27.11
N ASN A 5 6.94 16.22 -27.67
CA ASN A 5 7.79 16.90 -28.67
C ASN A 5 9.08 17.47 -28.08
N GLY A 6 9.13 17.67 -26.76
CA GLY A 6 10.33 18.12 -26.04
C GLY A 6 11.26 17.00 -25.59
N ALA A 7 10.87 15.73 -25.69
CA ALA A 7 11.71 14.61 -25.30
C ALA A 7 12.79 14.34 -26.32
N ASN A 8 14.02 14.05 -25.90
CA ASN A 8 15.16 13.73 -26.77
C ASN A 8 14.90 12.53 -27.70
N SER A 9 13.98 11.64 -27.33
CA SER A 9 13.55 10.50 -28.12
C SER A 9 12.40 10.81 -29.09
N SER A 10 11.91 12.04 -29.13
CA SER A 10 10.82 12.42 -30.06
C SER A 10 11.32 12.47 -31.49
N PHE A 11 10.46 12.15 -32.44
CA PHE A 11 10.77 12.21 -33.87
C PHE A 11 11.26 13.62 -34.30
N VAL A 12 10.74 14.68 -33.70
CA VAL A 12 11.14 16.05 -34.00
C VAL A 12 12.59 16.29 -33.58
N HIS A 13 13.03 15.80 -32.44
CA HIS A 13 14.43 15.89 -32.00
C HIS A 13 15.34 15.02 -32.87
N GLN A 14 14.93 13.78 -33.16
CA GLN A 14 15.70 12.89 -34.03
C GLN A 14 15.86 13.47 -35.46
N LEU A 15 14.83 14.16 -35.98
CA LEU A 15 14.91 14.83 -37.28
C LEU A 15 15.89 16.02 -37.29
N ALA A 16 16.07 16.69 -36.16
CA ALA A 16 16.99 17.80 -35.98
C ALA A 16 18.42 17.37 -35.62
N ASP A 17 18.61 16.12 -35.25
CA ASP A 17 19.91 15.55 -34.85
C ASP A 17 20.64 15.00 -36.08
N GLU A 18 21.71 15.70 -36.47
CA GLU A 18 22.55 15.33 -37.64
C GLU A 18 23.25 13.97 -37.45
N SER A 19 23.34 13.44 -36.22
CA SER A 19 23.92 12.14 -35.95
C SER A 19 22.98 10.96 -36.27
N VAL A 20 21.67 11.23 -36.42
CA VAL A 20 20.66 10.21 -36.75
C VAL A 20 20.53 10.06 -38.25
N GLY A 21 20.84 8.88 -38.78
CA GLY A 21 20.75 8.60 -40.21
C GLY A 21 19.32 8.58 -40.74
N MET A 22 19.13 9.04 -41.96
CA MET A 22 17.82 9.06 -42.63
C MET A 22 17.18 7.66 -42.67
N ASP A 23 17.98 6.61 -42.87
CA ASP A 23 17.50 5.23 -42.91
C ASP A 23 16.93 4.78 -41.55
N GLU A 24 17.48 5.28 -40.46
CA GLU A 24 16.98 5.01 -39.12
C GLU A 24 15.64 5.72 -38.88
N LEU A 25 15.52 6.96 -39.32
CA LEU A 25 14.26 7.72 -39.21
C LEU A 25 13.13 7.16 -40.09
N LEU A 26 13.46 6.47 -41.17
CA LEU A 26 12.50 5.89 -42.12
C LEU A 26 12.17 4.43 -41.82
N ILE A 27 12.71 3.85 -40.76
CA ILE A 27 12.35 2.48 -40.37
C ILE A 27 10.85 2.40 -40.05
N SER A 28 10.17 1.50 -40.74
CA SER A 28 8.75 1.22 -40.43
C SER A 28 8.61 0.75 -38.98
N PRO A 29 7.67 1.31 -38.19
CA PRO A 29 7.40 0.85 -36.83
C PRO A 29 7.12 -0.66 -36.73
N LEU A 30 6.64 -1.26 -37.79
CA LEU A 30 6.40 -2.72 -37.87
C LEU A 30 7.69 -3.56 -37.95
N ARG A 31 8.82 -2.94 -38.25
CA ARG A 31 10.14 -3.59 -38.35
C ARG A 31 11.02 -3.32 -37.15
N LEU A 32 10.60 -2.43 -36.24
CA LEU A 32 11.31 -2.18 -35.02
C LEU A 32 11.28 -3.47 -34.16
N ALA A 33 12.44 -3.88 -33.69
CA ALA A 33 12.52 -4.96 -32.72
C ALA A 33 11.70 -4.54 -31.49
N PRO A 34 10.91 -5.45 -30.89
CA PRO A 34 10.22 -5.12 -29.65
C PRO A 34 11.26 -4.70 -28.62
N GLN A 35 11.17 -3.46 -28.15
CA GLN A 35 11.95 -3.02 -27.00
C GLN A 35 11.61 -3.93 -25.82
N ALA A 36 12.57 -4.11 -24.91
CA ALA A 36 12.32 -4.87 -23.68
C ALA A 36 10.97 -4.44 -23.12
N SER A 37 10.07 -5.40 -22.92
CA SER A 37 8.71 -5.12 -22.45
C SER A 37 8.77 -4.39 -21.12
N LEU A 38 8.11 -3.25 -21.01
CA LEU A 38 7.89 -2.60 -19.74
C LEU A 38 7.14 -3.57 -18.81
N PRO A 39 7.45 -3.57 -17.52
CA PRO A 39 6.72 -4.41 -16.59
C PRO A 39 5.23 -4.03 -16.59
N LEU A 40 4.36 -5.00 -16.45
CA LEU A 40 2.94 -4.73 -16.24
C LEU A 40 2.75 -3.94 -14.93
N PRO A 41 1.69 -3.13 -14.80
CA PRO A 41 1.43 -2.37 -13.57
C PRO A 41 1.44 -3.21 -12.28
N ALA A 42 0.98 -4.46 -12.36
CA ALA A 42 1.01 -5.37 -11.22
C ALA A 42 2.43 -5.75 -10.77
N ASP A 43 3.38 -5.76 -11.71
CA ASP A 43 4.74 -6.26 -11.53
C ASP A 43 5.78 -5.12 -11.49
N LEU A 44 5.31 -3.86 -11.33
CA LEU A 44 6.15 -2.66 -11.34
C LEU A 44 7.28 -2.71 -10.31
N PHE A 45 7.06 -3.36 -9.18
CA PHE A 45 8.04 -3.50 -8.10
C PHE A 45 8.76 -4.85 -8.11
N GLY A 46 8.69 -5.59 -9.23
CA GLY A 46 9.29 -6.90 -9.38
C GLY A 46 8.73 -7.95 -8.41
N PRO A 47 9.50 -8.99 -8.08
CA PRO A 47 9.01 -10.08 -7.22
C PRO A 47 8.82 -9.69 -5.75
N ALA A 48 9.41 -8.56 -5.33
CA ALA A 48 9.37 -8.15 -3.93
C ALA A 48 7.97 -7.72 -3.47
N ARG A 49 7.18 -7.10 -4.37
CA ARG A 49 5.85 -6.59 -4.02
C ARG A 49 4.95 -6.48 -5.25
N ARG A 50 3.82 -7.15 -5.22
CA ARG A 50 2.79 -6.97 -6.23
C ARG A 50 2.05 -5.67 -6.00
N ASN A 51 1.88 -4.85 -7.04
CA ASN A 51 1.11 -3.62 -6.99
C ASN A 51 -0.40 -3.91 -6.90
N SER A 52 -1.17 -2.99 -6.32
CA SER A 52 -2.63 -3.09 -6.27
C SER A 52 -3.26 -2.97 -7.66
N THR A 53 -4.41 -3.61 -7.86
CA THR A 53 -5.11 -3.58 -9.14
C THR A 53 -5.79 -2.23 -9.37
N GLY A 54 -5.47 -1.58 -10.49
CA GLY A 54 -6.16 -0.38 -10.95
C GLY A 54 -7.42 -0.71 -11.75
N LEU A 55 -8.30 0.28 -11.86
CA LEU A 55 -9.50 0.20 -12.71
C LEU A 55 -9.52 1.36 -13.71
N ASP A 56 -9.82 1.05 -14.96
CA ASP A 56 -10.17 2.08 -15.95
C ASP A 56 -11.68 2.36 -15.85
N LEU A 57 -12.01 3.50 -15.24
CA LEU A 57 -13.40 3.89 -15.01
C LEU A 57 -14.13 4.34 -16.29
N THR A 58 -13.44 4.47 -17.42
CA THR A 58 -14.08 4.70 -18.72
C THR A 58 -14.67 3.40 -19.29
N VAL A 59 -14.16 2.24 -18.87
CA VAL A 59 -14.62 0.92 -19.28
C VAL A 59 -15.82 0.50 -18.46
N GLU A 60 -16.96 0.27 -19.10
CA GLU A 60 -18.23 -0.06 -18.45
C GLU A 60 -18.13 -1.34 -17.58
N THR A 61 -17.51 -2.39 -18.08
CA THR A 61 -17.38 -3.68 -17.36
C THR A 61 -16.56 -3.56 -16.09
N MET A 62 -15.61 -2.60 -16.03
CA MET A 62 -14.84 -2.31 -14.81
C MET A 62 -15.60 -1.42 -13.85
N ARG A 63 -16.47 -0.53 -14.37
CA ARG A 63 -17.29 0.39 -13.55
C ARG A 63 -18.54 -0.28 -12.99
N ALA A 64 -19.15 -1.23 -13.71
CA ALA A 64 -20.42 -1.84 -13.33
C ALA A 64 -20.42 -2.47 -11.92
N PRO A 65 -19.38 -3.20 -11.45
CA PRO A 65 -19.33 -3.72 -10.09
C PRO A 65 -19.37 -2.64 -9.01
N LEU A 66 -18.73 -1.48 -9.25
CA LEU A 66 -18.75 -0.34 -8.33
C LEU A 66 -20.15 0.22 -8.18
N LEU A 67 -20.84 0.42 -9.29
CA LEU A 67 -22.21 0.93 -9.30
C LEU A 67 -23.21 -0.06 -8.68
N ALA A 68 -23.01 -1.37 -8.89
CA ALA A 68 -23.82 -2.40 -8.25
C ALA A 68 -23.63 -2.39 -6.73
N ALA A 69 -22.39 -2.33 -6.26
CA ALA A 69 -22.08 -2.23 -4.83
C ALA A 69 -22.68 -0.95 -4.22
N TYR A 70 -22.59 0.19 -4.91
CA TYR A 70 -23.16 1.46 -4.44
C TYR A 70 -24.67 1.38 -4.21
N ARG A 71 -25.41 0.67 -5.06
CA ARG A 71 -26.86 0.52 -4.92
C ARG A 71 -27.25 -0.29 -3.68
N THR A 72 -26.44 -1.23 -3.27
CA THR A 72 -26.76 -2.21 -2.22
C THR A 72 -26.12 -1.91 -0.88
N VAL A 73 -24.90 -1.30 -0.86
CA VAL A 73 -24.18 -1.06 0.37
C VAL A 73 -24.90 -0.06 1.28
N GLN A 74 -24.97 -0.38 2.55
CA GLN A 74 -25.41 0.53 3.60
C GLN A 74 -24.19 0.96 4.41
N VAL A 75 -24.11 2.27 4.75
CA VAL A 75 -23.10 2.76 5.68
C VAL A 75 -23.47 2.21 7.07
N PRO A 76 -22.56 1.44 7.70
CA PRO A 76 -22.86 0.89 9.01
C PRO A 76 -22.95 1.99 10.07
N HIS A 77 -23.88 1.85 10.99
CA HIS A 77 -23.92 2.71 12.16
C HIS A 77 -22.88 2.25 13.16
N VAL A 78 -21.90 3.09 13.44
CA VAL A 78 -20.86 2.83 14.43
C VAL A 78 -21.20 3.64 15.70
N PRO A 79 -21.44 2.98 16.85
CA PRO A 79 -21.77 3.70 18.09
C PRO A 79 -20.56 4.49 18.58
N VAL A 80 -20.84 5.63 19.19
CA VAL A 80 -19.81 6.45 19.84
C VAL A 80 -19.23 5.70 21.04
N PHE A 81 -17.90 5.57 21.05
CA PHE A 81 -17.19 4.92 22.15
C PHE A 81 -17.18 5.81 23.39
N ASP A 82 -17.57 5.26 24.54
CA ASP A 82 -17.44 5.99 25.83
C ASP A 82 -15.95 6.00 26.25
N ALA A 83 -15.37 7.21 26.26
CA ALA A 83 -13.97 7.41 26.65
C ALA A 83 -13.63 6.89 28.06
N LYS A 84 -14.63 6.79 28.96
CA LYS A 84 -14.42 6.21 30.31
C LYS A 84 -14.08 4.74 30.28
N LEU A 85 -14.39 4.04 29.19
CA LEU A 85 -14.13 2.62 29.00
C LEU A 85 -12.76 2.33 28.37
N VAL A 86 -11.94 3.35 28.07
CA VAL A 86 -10.65 3.20 27.36
C VAL A 86 -9.64 2.28 28.08
N SER A 87 -9.74 2.17 29.41
CA SER A 87 -8.86 1.30 30.20
C SER A 87 -8.96 -0.17 29.82
N GLY A 88 -10.15 -0.63 29.40
CA GLY A 88 -10.37 -2.02 28.96
C GLY A 88 -9.57 -2.37 27.70
N PRO A 89 -9.82 -1.68 26.55
CA PRO A 89 -9.04 -1.86 25.31
C PRO A 89 -7.54 -1.65 25.52
N LEU A 90 -7.12 -0.69 26.33
CA LEU A 90 -5.71 -0.46 26.64
C LEU A 90 -5.09 -1.69 27.34
N LYS A 91 -5.76 -2.23 28.37
CA LYS A 91 -5.31 -3.43 29.05
C LYS A 91 -5.19 -4.62 28.08
N THR A 92 -6.23 -4.86 27.25
CA THR A 92 -6.20 -5.91 26.23
C THR A 92 -5.05 -5.72 25.24
N SER A 93 -4.78 -4.50 24.83
CA SER A 93 -3.66 -4.18 23.92
C SER A 93 -2.31 -4.49 24.56
N VAL A 94 -2.11 -4.16 25.84
CA VAL A 94 -0.89 -4.49 26.60
C VAL A 94 -0.72 -5.99 26.76
N GLU A 95 -1.77 -6.72 27.11
CA GLU A 95 -1.74 -8.19 27.24
C GLU A 95 -1.43 -8.87 25.89
N SER A 96 -2.10 -8.45 24.83
CA SER A 96 -1.89 -8.99 23.48
C SER A 96 -0.49 -8.73 22.94
N TYR A 97 0.12 -7.60 23.32
CA TYR A 97 1.49 -7.27 22.96
C TYR A 97 2.49 -8.36 23.36
N GLN A 98 2.32 -8.99 24.53
CA GLN A 98 3.22 -10.03 25.05
C GLN A 98 3.34 -11.23 24.09
N LYS A 99 2.27 -11.52 23.36
CA LYS A 99 2.25 -12.59 22.35
C LYS A 99 2.63 -12.07 20.96
N TRP A 100 2.01 -10.98 20.53
CA TRP A 100 2.19 -10.46 19.18
C TRP A 100 3.64 -10.02 18.89
N SER A 101 4.31 -9.39 19.84
CA SER A 101 5.71 -8.97 19.70
C SER A 101 6.70 -10.13 19.51
N LYS A 102 6.31 -11.34 19.90
CA LYS A 102 7.10 -12.57 19.76
C LYS A 102 6.75 -13.39 18.52
N THR A 103 5.68 -12.99 17.81
CA THR A 103 5.32 -13.63 16.54
C THR A 103 6.39 -13.33 15.51
N GLU A 104 6.81 -14.36 14.78
CA GLU A 104 7.83 -14.21 13.73
C GLU A 104 7.46 -13.13 12.71
N VAL A 105 8.46 -12.39 12.23
CA VAL A 105 8.25 -11.29 11.28
C VAL A 105 7.56 -11.79 10.01
N ALA A 106 7.99 -12.95 9.50
CA ALA A 106 7.42 -13.56 8.31
C ALA A 106 5.92 -13.90 8.48
N GLU A 107 5.52 -14.35 9.67
CA GLU A 107 4.11 -14.64 9.98
C GLU A 107 3.27 -13.36 10.00
N ARG A 108 3.76 -12.30 10.66
CA ARG A 108 3.09 -10.99 10.66
C ARG A 108 2.97 -10.44 9.24
N ALA A 109 4.04 -10.51 8.45
CA ALA A 109 4.04 -10.10 7.04
C ALA A 109 3.03 -10.90 6.20
N ALA A 110 2.95 -12.20 6.40
CA ALA A 110 1.98 -13.05 5.70
C ALA A 110 0.53 -12.70 6.07
N ILE A 111 0.25 -12.34 7.32
CA ILE A 111 -1.08 -11.84 7.74
C ILE A 111 -1.43 -10.56 6.99
N LEU A 112 -0.51 -9.58 6.94
CA LEU A 112 -0.74 -8.33 6.23
C LEU A 112 -0.99 -8.53 4.73
N ARG A 113 -0.25 -9.44 4.08
CA ARG A 113 -0.47 -9.76 2.66
C ARG A 113 -1.85 -10.38 2.43
N ARG A 114 -2.28 -11.32 3.27
CA ARG A 114 -3.65 -11.88 3.19
C ARG A 114 -4.72 -10.81 3.42
N THR A 115 -4.48 -9.88 4.33
CA THR A 115 -5.38 -8.75 4.56
C THR A 115 -5.44 -7.83 3.34
N ALA A 116 -4.30 -7.58 2.68
CA ALA A 116 -4.26 -6.82 1.43
C ALA A 116 -5.08 -7.47 0.31
N ASP A 117 -4.98 -8.80 0.18
CA ASP A 117 -5.73 -9.55 -0.83
C ASP A 117 -7.24 -9.53 -0.53
N ALA A 118 -7.63 -9.64 0.74
CA ALA A 118 -9.02 -9.52 1.17
C ALA A 118 -9.58 -8.11 0.91
N LEU A 119 -8.82 -7.04 1.23
CA LEU A 119 -9.20 -5.66 0.92
C LEU A 119 -9.36 -5.44 -0.59
N GLN A 120 -8.47 -5.97 -1.39
CA GLN A 120 -8.54 -5.86 -2.84
C GLN A 120 -9.77 -6.59 -3.42
N ALA A 121 -10.14 -7.74 -2.86
CA ALA A 121 -11.36 -8.45 -3.25
C ALA A 121 -12.63 -7.66 -2.93
N GLU A 122 -12.62 -6.89 -1.83
CA GLU A 122 -13.73 -6.04 -1.40
C GLU A 122 -13.71 -4.62 -2.04
N LEU A 123 -12.84 -4.36 -3.01
CA LEU A 123 -12.67 -3.04 -3.63
C LEU A 123 -13.99 -2.39 -4.04
N PRO A 124 -14.94 -3.07 -4.72
CA PRO A 124 -16.21 -2.43 -5.11
C PRO A 124 -17.02 -1.95 -3.90
N ARG A 125 -17.09 -2.75 -2.83
CA ARG A 125 -17.83 -2.41 -1.62
C ARG A 125 -17.17 -1.26 -0.87
N LEU A 126 -15.85 -1.28 -0.72
CA LEU A 126 -15.09 -0.23 -0.04
C LEU A 126 -15.18 1.10 -0.80
N CYS A 127 -15.05 1.08 -2.13
CA CYS A 127 -15.27 2.28 -2.95
C CYS A 127 -16.69 2.85 -2.75
N ALA A 128 -17.70 1.99 -2.72
CA ALA A 128 -19.08 2.43 -2.51
C ALA A 128 -19.30 3.07 -1.13
N LEU A 129 -18.65 2.55 -0.07
CA LEU A 129 -18.65 3.17 1.26
C LEU A 129 -17.95 4.54 1.24
N LEU A 130 -16.76 4.63 0.65
CA LEU A 130 -16.02 5.89 0.50
C LEU A 130 -16.81 6.97 -0.23
N VAL A 131 -17.54 6.59 -1.28
CA VAL A 131 -18.43 7.52 -2.01
C VAL A 131 -19.61 7.95 -1.15
N LYS A 132 -20.24 7.01 -0.39
CA LYS A 132 -21.44 7.31 0.42
C LYS A 132 -21.15 8.08 1.70
N GLU A 133 -20.09 7.72 2.40
CA GLU A 133 -19.79 8.26 3.73
C GLU A 133 -18.78 9.42 3.67
N ALA A 134 -17.71 9.27 2.87
CA ALA A 134 -16.67 10.30 2.73
C ALA A 134 -16.89 11.23 1.54
N PHE A 135 -17.97 11.07 0.77
CA PHE A 135 -18.33 11.87 -0.40
C PHE A 135 -17.22 11.98 -1.46
N LYS A 136 -16.43 10.92 -1.61
CA LYS A 136 -15.35 10.87 -2.59
C LYS A 136 -15.87 10.67 -4.01
N THR A 137 -15.10 11.15 -4.99
CA THR A 137 -15.29 10.73 -6.38
C THR A 137 -14.94 9.25 -6.55
N TRP A 138 -15.42 8.61 -7.61
CA TRP A 138 -15.06 7.21 -7.89
C TRP A 138 -13.55 7.02 -8.10
N GLY A 139 -12.92 7.99 -8.78
CA GLY A 139 -11.47 7.95 -8.99
C GLY A 139 -10.68 8.00 -7.69
N ASP A 140 -11.05 8.91 -6.79
CA ASP A 140 -10.41 9.04 -5.48
C ASP A 140 -10.68 7.82 -4.58
N ALA A 141 -11.90 7.27 -4.63
CA ALA A 141 -12.25 6.06 -3.88
C ALA A 141 -11.42 4.85 -4.33
N VAL A 142 -11.28 4.62 -5.64
CA VAL A 142 -10.43 3.56 -6.18
C VAL A 142 -8.97 3.77 -5.79
N SER A 143 -8.47 5.00 -5.89
CA SER A 143 -7.09 5.34 -5.52
C SER A 143 -6.84 5.07 -4.04
N GLU A 144 -7.77 5.40 -3.16
CA GLU A 144 -7.63 5.20 -1.72
C GLU A 144 -7.66 3.71 -1.33
N VAL A 145 -8.54 2.90 -1.92
CA VAL A 145 -8.53 1.45 -1.68
C VAL A 145 -7.21 0.84 -2.14
N ARG A 146 -6.71 1.26 -3.30
CA ARG A 146 -5.41 0.82 -3.80
C ARG A 146 -4.27 1.19 -2.86
N GLU A 147 -4.25 2.42 -2.37
CA GLU A 147 -3.26 2.88 -1.41
C GLU A 147 -3.28 2.05 -0.12
N ALA A 148 -4.46 1.74 0.42
CA ALA A 148 -4.59 0.87 1.59
C ALA A 148 -4.03 -0.54 1.34
N VAL A 149 -4.32 -1.15 0.19
CA VAL A 149 -3.76 -2.44 -0.22
C VAL A 149 -2.24 -2.38 -0.34
N ASP A 150 -1.72 -1.32 -0.96
CA ASP A 150 -0.29 -1.15 -1.17
C ASP A 150 0.46 -0.85 0.14
N PHE A 151 -0.12 -0.15 1.11
CA PHE A 151 0.45 0.00 2.44
C PHE A 151 0.66 -1.34 3.15
N LEU A 152 -0.34 -2.22 3.13
CA LEU A 152 -0.23 -3.55 3.74
C LEU A 152 0.91 -4.37 3.12
N ARG A 153 1.00 -4.38 1.78
CA ARG A 153 2.05 -5.09 1.06
C ARG A 153 3.43 -4.47 1.26
N TYR A 154 3.50 -3.14 1.28
CA TYR A 154 4.73 -2.40 1.51
C TYR A 154 5.30 -2.67 2.91
N TYR A 155 4.49 -2.46 3.96
CA TYR A 155 4.97 -2.67 5.33
C TYR A 155 5.26 -4.14 5.65
N ALA A 156 4.58 -5.09 5.01
CA ALA A 156 4.94 -6.50 5.11
C ALA A 156 6.36 -6.75 4.60
N GLY A 157 6.70 -6.25 3.40
CA GLY A 157 8.04 -6.40 2.83
C GLY A 157 9.10 -5.63 3.61
N GLU A 158 8.81 -4.40 4.03
CA GLU A 158 9.75 -3.60 4.80
C GLU A 158 10.06 -4.21 6.17
N ALA A 159 9.06 -4.75 6.87
CA ALA A 159 9.30 -5.43 8.14
C ALA A 159 10.25 -6.64 7.97
N GLU A 160 10.02 -7.47 6.94
CA GLU A 160 10.92 -8.58 6.62
C GLU A 160 12.35 -8.10 6.29
N ARG A 161 12.48 -6.95 5.64
CA ARG A 161 13.79 -6.38 5.25
C ARG A 161 14.55 -5.78 6.43
N ILE A 162 13.87 -4.99 7.30
CA ILE A 162 14.56 -4.17 8.31
C ILE A 162 14.64 -4.83 9.69
N MET A 163 13.78 -5.81 10.00
CA MET A 163 13.77 -6.45 11.32
C MET A 163 14.70 -7.68 11.42
N VAL A 164 15.48 -7.94 10.37
CA VAL A 164 16.55 -8.95 10.43
C VAL A 164 17.68 -8.41 11.33
N PRO A 165 18.17 -9.20 12.29
CA PRO A 165 19.31 -8.79 13.10
C PRO A 165 20.53 -8.47 12.24
N MET A 166 21.18 -7.36 12.52
CA MET A 166 22.39 -6.91 11.84
C MET A 166 23.59 -7.18 12.72
N VAL A 167 24.53 -8.00 12.25
CA VAL A 167 25.79 -8.26 12.96
C VAL A 167 26.67 -7.00 12.88
N MET A 168 27.14 -6.55 14.03
CA MET A 168 27.91 -5.32 14.18
C MET A 168 29.35 -5.63 14.65
N PRO A 169 30.36 -4.91 14.21
CA PRO A 169 30.36 -3.78 13.27
C PRO A 169 30.33 -4.18 11.79
N GLY A 170 30.05 -5.44 11.48
CA GLY A 170 30.01 -6.00 10.14
C GLY A 170 31.15 -7.02 9.90
N PRO A 171 31.16 -7.70 8.77
CA PRO A 171 32.12 -8.78 8.49
C PRO A 171 33.58 -8.27 8.60
N GLY A 172 34.39 -8.93 9.42
CA GLY A 172 35.83 -8.69 9.57
C GLY A 172 36.23 -7.59 10.55
N LEU A 173 35.30 -6.89 11.21
CA LEU A 173 35.60 -5.81 12.14
C LEU A 173 35.12 -6.08 13.58
N GLY A 174 34.74 -7.33 13.89
CA GLY A 174 34.25 -7.70 15.22
C GLY A 174 35.32 -7.66 16.30
N ILE A 175 34.90 -7.44 17.54
CA ILE A 175 35.76 -7.60 18.73
C ILE A 175 35.95 -9.09 18.94
N THR A 176 37.21 -9.54 19.12
CA THR A 176 37.53 -10.95 19.31
C THR A 176 36.81 -11.53 20.53
N GLY A 177 36.04 -12.57 20.31
CA GLY A 177 35.29 -13.28 21.38
C GLY A 177 33.91 -12.71 21.65
N GLU A 178 33.45 -11.71 20.91
CA GLU A 178 32.10 -11.13 21.02
C GLU A 178 31.29 -11.29 19.75
N LEU A 179 29.97 -11.50 19.92
CA LEU A 179 28.98 -11.39 18.87
C LEU A 179 28.04 -10.22 19.19
N ASN A 180 28.15 -9.15 18.45
CA ASN A 180 27.33 -7.94 18.63
C ASN A 180 26.28 -7.86 17.55
N GLU A 181 25.02 -7.66 17.93
CA GLU A 181 23.89 -7.52 17.00
C GLU A 181 23.07 -6.29 17.30
N LEU A 182 22.69 -5.57 16.24
CA LEU A 182 21.66 -4.53 16.28
C LEU A 182 20.32 -5.15 15.87
N ARG A 183 19.31 -5.02 16.73
CA ARG A 183 17.94 -5.51 16.47
C ARG A 183 16.91 -4.41 16.63
N LEU A 184 15.99 -4.33 15.72
CA LEU A 184 14.77 -3.53 15.88
C LEU A 184 13.73 -4.36 16.63
N THR A 185 13.13 -3.78 17.67
CA THR A 185 12.13 -4.44 18.51
C THR A 185 10.85 -3.62 18.60
N ALA A 186 9.72 -4.28 18.80
CA ALA A 186 8.45 -3.64 19.06
C ALA A 186 8.50 -2.80 20.36
N ARG A 187 7.73 -1.70 20.40
CA ARG A 187 7.73 -0.72 21.50
C ARG A 187 6.52 -0.83 22.42
N GLY A 188 5.49 -1.58 22.03
CA GLY A 188 4.27 -1.74 22.82
C GLY A 188 2.99 -1.30 22.08
N PRO A 189 1.91 -0.97 22.80
CA PRO A 189 0.70 -0.45 22.22
C PRO A 189 0.90 0.93 21.55
N TRP A 190 0.33 1.07 20.36
CA TRP A 190 0.31 2.32 19.57
C TRP A 190 -1.12 2.84 19.44
N VAL A 191 -1.29 4.14 19.50
CA VAL A 191 -2.55 4.80 19.19
C VAL A 191 -2.48 5.33 17.77
N CYS A 192 -3.36 4.84 16.90
CA CYS A 192 -3.48 5.26 15.51
C CYS A 192 -4.75 6.08 15.35
N ILE A 193 -4.60 7.35 15.00
CA ILE A 193 -5.71 8.30 14.81
C ILE A 193 -5.72 8.71 13.35
N SER A 194 -6.82 8.41 12.65
CA SER A 194 -6.95 8.72 11.23
C SER A 194 -7.91 9.89 10.97
N PRO A 195 -7.68 10.64 9.87
CA PRO A 195 -8.53 11.74 9.46
C PRO A 195 -9.77 11.26 8.71
N TRP A 196 -10.77 12.13 8.58
CA TRP A 196 -12.01 11.85 7.87
C TRP A 196 -11.85 11.83 6.33
N ASN A 197 -10.89 12.56 5.79
CA ASN A 197 -10.71 12.73 4.33
C ASN A 197 -9.92 11.61 3.64
N PHE A 198 -9.23 10.76 4.41
CA PHE A 198 -8.60 9.50 3.98
C PHE A 198 -8.89 8.40 5.00
N PRO A 199 -10.20 8.05 5.17
CA PRO A 199 -10.62 7.21 6.28
C PRO A 199 -10.10 5.78 6.21
N LEU A 200 -9.86 5.25 5.00
CA LEU A 200 -9.35 3.90 4.79
C LEU A 200 -7.82 3.86 4.70
N ALA A 201 -7.22 4.63 3.77
CA ALA A 201 -5.80 4.49 3.48
C ALA A 201 -4.92 4.90 4.66
N ILE A 202 -5.16 6.07 5.28
CA ILE A 202 -4.35 6.52 6.41
C ILE A 202 -4.60 5.64 7.64
N PHE A 203 -5.85 5.18 7.86
CA PHE A 203 -6.17 4.23 8.93
C PHE A 203 -5.36 2.94 8.76
N VAL A 204 -5.46 2.30 7.59
CA VAL A 204 -4.76 1.05 7.28
C VAL A 204 -3.24 1.24 7.32
N GLY A 205 -2.73 2.35 6.78
CA GLY A 205 -1.30 2.62 6.74
C GLY A 205 -0.66 2.69 8.14
N GLN A 206 -1.26 3.42 9.06
CA GLN A 206 -0.79 3.51 10.45
C GLN A 206 -0.86 2.15 11.17
N VAL A 207 -2.00 1.47 11.06
CA VAL A 207 -2.24 0.17 11.68
C VAL A 207 -1.27 -0.88 11.15
N ALA A 208 -1.11 -0.95 9.81
CA ALA A 208 -0.22 -1.92 9.17
C ALA A 208 1.24 -1.72 9.58
N ALA A 209 1.73 -0.49 9.61
CA ALA A 209 3.10 -0.18 10.03
C ALA A 209 3.38 -0.62 11.48
N ALA A 210 2.45 -0.33 12.39
CA ALA A 210 2.58 -0.71 13.78
C ALA A 210 2.51 -2.24 13.98
N LEU A 211 1.56 -2.92 13.34
CA LEU A 211 1.40 -4.38 13.44
C LEU A 211 2.56 -5.13 12.80
N ALA A 212 3.05 -4.68 11.64
CA ALA A 212 4.19 -5.28 10.94
C ALA A 212 5.42 -5.37 11.83
N THR A 213 5.66 -4.32 12.62
CA THR A 213 6.81 -4.22 13.52
C THR A 213 6.59 -4.84 14.90
N GLY A 214 5.48 -5.58 15.10
CA GLY A 214 5.20 -6.36 16.31
C GLY A 214 4.54 -5.56 17.45
N ASN A 215 4.09 -4.34 17.16
CA ASN A 215 3.31 -3.54 18.10
C ASN A 215 1.83 -3.93 18.07
N THR A 216 1.10 -3.65 19.15
CA THR A 216 -0.36 -3.70 19.17
C THR A 216 -0.94 -2.31 18.93
N VAL A 217 -2.21 -2.23 18.54
CA VAL A 217 -2.82 -0.99 18.09
C VAL A 217 -4.16 -0.73 18.76
N LEU A 218 -4.36 0.52 19.17
CA LEU A 218 -5.66 1.11 19.46
C LEU A 218 -5.97 2.07 18.31
N ALA A 219 -6.84 1.64 17.40
CA ALA A 219 -7.16 2.41 16.21
C ALA A 219 -8.42 3.24 16.43
N LYS A 220 -8.32 4.56 16.23
CA LYS A 220 -9.43 5.50 16.31
C LYS A 220 -9.72 6.07 14.92
N PRO A 221 -10.80 5.64 14.25
CA PRO A 221 -11.25 6.28 13.01
C PRO A 221 -11.80 7.68 13.30
N ALA A 222 -11.93 8.50 12.27
CA ALA A 222 -12.67 9.75 12.37
C ALA A 222 -14.17 9.45 12.55
N GLU A 223 -14.84 10.20 13.39
CA GLU A 223 -16.26 10.01 13.69
C GLU A 223 -17.17 10.24 12.48
N GLN A 224 -16.74 11.08 11.53
CA GLN A 224 -17.47 11.39 10.30
C GLN A 224 -17.47 10.25 9.28
N THR A 225 -16.53 9.32 9.38
CA THR A 225 -16.28 8.27 8.39
C THR A 225 -15.89 6.95 9.06
N SER A 226 -16.56 6.64 10.16
CA SER A 226 -16.28 5.46 10.97
C SER A 226 -16.85 4.15 10.38
N GLY A 227 -17.69 4.25 9.37
CA GLY A 227 -18.30 3.10 8.71
C GLY A 227 -17.46 2.48 7.59
N VAL A 228 -16.48 3.26 7.05
CA VAL A 228 -15.51 2.77 6.08
C VAL A 228 -14.52 1.87 6.80
#